data_4b32f15d49d4cb697a0589fe0739f99c
#
_entry.id   4b32f15d49d4cb697a0589fe0739f99c
#
_cell.length_a   1.000
_cell.length_b   1.000
_cell.length_c   1.000
_cell.angle_alpha   90.00
_cell.angle_beta   90.00
_cell.angle_gamma   90.00
#
_symmetry.space_group_name_H-M   'P 1'
#
loop_
_entity.id
_entity.type
_entity.pdbx_description
1 polymer ?
#
loop_
_entity_poly.entity_id
_entity_poly.type
_entity_poly.pdbx_seq_one_letter_code
_entity_poly.pdbx_strand_id
1 'polypeptide(L)'
;MQIHTSMHTLAAALVLAFSSTTLPALAADPAPAAAAVAAAPAPAFDLERDVNSALKTFDVPGIAIAIVKDGQVIATRGFGVRKLGEAAPVDSKTLFEVASNSKGFTAAALAMLVDEGKLAWDDPVTKHLPGFQMHDSYVTGEMTIRDLLTHRSGLGLGAGDLLWWPTTTFSTDEIIEKLRYIRPATSFRASYAYDNLLYIVAGKIIADKAGKSWGEAMHERILAPLGMSGTTTSLAENAGNPDVANAHSKINGKIAAVKSMPVPNAVGAVGINTNAEDIAKWMMVLLDGGKIAGAVGKDGKEARLFSEKQANEMWTAQTPVKIGEPKPELAATKPNFSAYGLGFQLRDYRGMKVAMHGGALQGFYSRVLMVPQAKLGVAILTNAENGGAMTALQWRIVDHYLGAAPSDWIALVSKVEQDQHAAELKKQEKASGARAAKSTPSLPLAAYDGEYEDAWYGKVVIRHEGKKQILSFTRTPDLTGELEHWQHDTFIVRWKERNFNADAYVTFSLNPDGSIDRVKMAPVSAETDFSYDFQDLSLAPVKAAKK
;
A
#
# COMPACT_ATOMS: atom_id res chain seq x y z
N MET A 1 -6.39 13.91 72.28
CA MET A 1 -7.47 13.22 73.02
C MET A 1 -7.80 11.98 72.21
N GLN A 2 -7.42 10.85 72.76
CA GLN A 2 -7.60 9.49 72.25
C GLN A 2 -9.10 9.19 72.04
N ILE A 3 -9.44 8.33 71.10
CA ILE A 3 -10.04 7.02 71.39
C ILE A 3 -9.97 6.15 70.13
N HIS A 4 -9.27 4.99 70.30
CA HIS A 4 -9.37 3.80 69.45
C HIS A 4 -10.75 3.16 69.57
N THR A 5 -11.23 2.52 68.53
CA THR A 5 -11.88 1.20 68.68
C THR A 5 -11.78 0.38 67.39
N SER A 6 -11.10 -0.73 67.53
CA SER A 6 -11.06 -1.92 66.68
C SER A 6 -12.34 -2.73 66.87
N MET A 7 -12.89 -3.34 65.81
CA MET A 7 -13.67 -4.56 65.95
C MET A 7 -13.56 -5.49 64.72
N HIS A 8 -13.39 -6.75 65.08
CA HIS A 8 -13.06 -7.92 64.28
C HIS A 8 -14.22 -8.47 63.47
N THR A 9 -13.89 -9.03 62.31
CA THR A 9 -14.33 -10.28 61.66
C THR A 9 -15.61 -10.97 62.12
N LEU A 10 -16.49 -11.31 61.16
CA LEU A 10 -17.13 -12.63 61.08
C LEU A 10 -17.45 -12.99 59.61
N ALA A 11 -16.80 -14.06 59.15
CA ALA A 11 -17.12 -14.72 57.90
C ALA A 11 -18.35 -15.64 58.14
N ALA A 12 -19.41 -15.50 57.36
CA ALA A 12 -20.47 -16.48 57.27
C ALA A 12 -20.52 -17.06 55.85
N ALA A 13 -20.06 -18.29 55.71
CA ALA A 13 -20.19 -19.07 54.50
C ALA A 13 -21.66 -19.54 54.35
N LEU A 14 -22.32 -19.07 53.29
CA LEU A 14 -23.64 -19.59 52.90
C LEU A 14 -23.45 -20.59 51.77
N VAL A 15 -23.56 -21.89 52.09
CA VAL A 15 -23.60 -22.99 51.12
C VAL A 15 -25.02 -23.05 50.56
N LEU A 16 -25.19 -22.61 49.31
CA LEU A 16 -26.40 -22.82 48.53
C LEU A 16 -26.24 -24.10 47.70
N ALA A 17 -26.93 -25.16 48.11
CA ALA A 17 -27.09 -26.38 47.33
C ALA A 17 -27.99 -26.09 46.11
N PHE A 18 -27.41 -26.05 44.91
CA PHE A 18 -28.17 -26.08 43.68
C PHE A 18 -28.45 -27.53 43.27
N SER A 19 -29.72 -27.91 43.35
CA SER A 19 -30.24 -29.15 42.78
C SER A 19 -30.22 -29.03 41.26
N SER A 20 -29.35 -29.81 40.61
CA SER A 20 -29.26 -29.88 39.15
C SER A 20 -30.43 -30.71 38.61
N THR A 21 -31.45 -30.06 38.09
CA THR A 21 -32.40 -30.69 37.17
C THR A 21 -31.81 -30.64 35.75
N THR A 22 -31.37 -31.78 35.28
CA THR A 22 -30.92 -31.98 33.89
C THR A 22 -32.15 -31.96 32.98
N LEU A 23 -32.30 -30.89 32.20
CA LEU A 23 -33.17 -30.89 31.04
C LEU A 23 -32.44 -31.64 29.89
N PRO A 24 -33.09 -32.50 29.13
CA PRO A 24 -32.46 -33.15 27.98
C PRO A 24 -32.17 -32.08 26.91
N ALA A 25 -30.89 -31.99 26.52
CA ALA A 25 -30.48 -31.19 25.37
C ALA A 25 -31.09 -31.84 24.11
N LEU A 26 -32.00 -31.12 23.46
CA LEU A 26 -32.37 -31.41 22.07
C LEU A 26 -31.13 -31.21 21.24
N ALA A 27 -30.57 -32.30 20.74
CA ALA A 27 -29.51 -32.26 19.71
C ALA A 27 -30.12 -31.61 18.47
N ALA A 28 -29.65 -30.39 18.13
CA ALA A 28 -29.91 -29.83 16.82
C ALA A 28 -29.12 -30.65 15.80
N ASP A 29 -29.79 -31.19 14.80
CA ASP A 29 -29.14 -31.82 13.67
C ASP A 29 -28.11 -30.86 13.06
N PRO A 30 -26.88 -31.32 12.76
CA PRO A 30 -25.91 -30.48 12.08
C PRO A 30 -26.45 -30.13 10.71
N ALA A 31 -26.54 -28.82 10.43
CA ALA A 31 -26.88 -28.34 9.10
C ALA A 31 -25.99 -29.04 8.05
N PRO A 32 -26.53 -29.47 6.90
CA PRO A 32 -25.73 -30.16 5.89
C PRO A 32 -24.59 -29.22 5.47
N ALA A 33 -23.36 -29.70 5.67
CA ALA A 33 -22.18 -29.03 5.16
C ALA A 33 -22.38 -28.83 3.65
N ALA A 34 -22.36 -27.60 3.19
CA ALA A 34 -22.41 -27.29 1.77
C ALA A 34 -21.28 -28.09 1.11
N ALA A 35 -21.64 -29.00 0.21
CA ALA A 35 -20.69 -29.80 -0.53
C ALA A 35 -19.75 -28.84 -1.27
N ALA A 36 -18.49 -28.78 -0.83
CA ALA A 36 -17.45 -28.07 -1.56
C ALA A 36 -17.40 -28.70 -2.96
N VAL A 37 -17.72 -27.93 -3.98
CA VAL A 37 -17.52 -28.35 -5.37
C VAL A 37 -16.04 -28.68 -5.47
N ALA A 38 -15.71 -29.96 -5.61
CA ALA A 38 -14.35 -30.41 -5.79
C ALA A 38 -13.84 -29.81 -7.10
N ALA A 39 -12.97 -28.81 -6.98
CA ALA A 39 -12.28 -28.25 -8.14
C ALA A 39 -11.51 -29.39 -8.82
N ALA A 40 -11.52 -29.40 -10.16
CA ALA A 40 -10.71 -30.35 -10.91
C ALA A 40 -9.25 -30.30 -10.43
N PRO A 41 -8.52 -31.44 -10.36
CA PRO A 41 -7.14 -31.43 -9.87
C PRO A 41 -6.30 -30.49 -10.74
N ALA A 42 -5.60 -29.53 -10.11
CA ALA A 42 -4.74 -28.61 -10.81
C ALA A 42 -3.59 -29.35 -11.51
N PRO A 43 -3.16 -28.91 -12.70
CA PRO A 43 -2.02 -29.52 -13.37
C PRO A 43 -0.73 -29.39 -12.52
N ALA A 44 0.24 -30.27 -12.75
CA ALA A 44 1.57 -30.17 -12.12
C ALA A 44 2.17 -28.76 -12.35
N PHE A 45 3.02 -28.29 -11.42
CA PHE A 45 3.65 -26.98 -11.55
C PHE A 45 4.56 -26.91 -12.79
N ASP A 46 4.38 -25.89 -13.57
CA ASP A 46 5.22 -25.50 -14.69
C ASP A 46 5.22 -23.97 -14.77
N LEU A 47 6.38 -23.36 -14.50
CA LEU A 47 6.48 -21.90 -14.37
C LEU A 47 6.06 -21.17 -15.65
N GLU A 48 6.50 -21.68 -16.83
CA GLU A 48 6.22 -21.03 -18.10
C GLU A 48 4.73 -21.09 -18.46
N ARG A 49 4.15 -22.26 -18.36
CA ARG A 49 2.71 -22.44 -18.59
C ARG A 49 1.87 -21.62 -17.61
N ASP A 50 2.22 -21.67 -16.32
CA ASP A 50 1.44 -21.03 -15.27
C ASP A 50 1.52 -19.49 -15.38
N VAL A 51 2.70 -18.93 -15.73
CA VAL A 51 2.83 -17.47 -15.99
C VAL A 51 2.11 -17.05 -17.28
N ASN A 52 2.26 -17.81 -18.37
CA ASN A 52 1.55 -17.49 -19.62
C ASN A 52 0.03 -17.59 -19.46
N SER A 53 -0.46 -18.51 -18.65
CA SER A 53 -1.88 -18.59 -18.27
C SER A 53 -2.31 -17.34 -17.48
N ALA A 54 -1.50 -16.89 -16.51
CA ALA A 54 -1.80 -15.68 -15.73
C ALA A 54 -1.81 -14.40 -16.59
N LEU A 55 -0.82 -14.23 -17.49
CA LEU A 55 -0.79 -13.11 -18.44
C LEU A 55 -2.12 -13.00 -19.20
N LYS A 56 -2.59 -14.14 -19.74
CA LYS A 56 -3.82 -14.20 -20.54
C LYS A 56 -5.07 -14.00 -19.69
N THR A 57 -5.15 -14.64 -18.52
CA THR A 57 -6.36 -14.64 -17.67
C THR A 57 -6.62 -13.28 -17.06
N PHE A 58 -5.56 -12.54 -16.72
CA PHE A 58 -5.64 -11.28 -16.00
C PHE A 58 -5.31 -10.05 -16.86
N ASP A 59 -5.16 -10.21 -18.19
CA ASP A 59 -4.83 -9.13 -19.13
C ASP A 59 -3.55 -8.37 -18.74
N VAL A 60 -2.51 -9.07 -18.30
CA VAL A 60 -1.21 -8.46 -17.96
C VAL A 60 -0.28 -8.56 -19.16
N PRO A 61 0.27 -7.43 -19.71
CA PRO A 61 1.13 -7.47 -20.88
C PRO A 61 2.48 -8.15 -20.63
N GLY A 62 3.08 -7.95 -19.44
CA GLY A 62 4.39 -8.48 -19.12
C GLY A 62 4.59 -8.75 -17.62
N ILE A 63 5.30 -9.82 -17.32
CA ILE A 63 5.66 -10.25 -15.96
C ILE A 63 7.14 -10.64 -15.92
N ALA A 64 7.86 -10.20 -14.87
CA ALA A 64 9.15 -10.77 -14.51
C ALA A 64 9.05 -11.52 -13.18
N ILE A 65 9.68 -12.69 -13.10
CA ILE A 65 9.67 -13.58 -11.92
C ILE A 65 11.10 -13.82 -11.46
N ALA A 66 11.32 -13.71 -10.15
CA ALA A 66 12.51 -14.23 -9.49
C ALA A 66 12.13 -15.24 -8.41
N ILE A 67 12.83 -16.38 -8.39
CA ILE A 67 12.67 -17.42 -7.36
C ILE A 67 14.05 -17.75 -6.81
N VAL A 68 14.20 -17.65 -5.50
CA VAL A 68 15.40 -18.08 -4.79
C VAL A 68 15.04 -19.19 -3.80
N LYS A 69 15.88 -20.20 -3.67
CA LYS A 69 15.66 -21.35 -2.80
C LYS A 69 17.00 -21.87 -2.28
N ASP A 70 17.10 -22.10 -0.98
CA ASP A 70 18.29 -22.64 -0.32
C ASP A 70 19.59 -21.89 -0.66
N GLY A 71 19.51 -20.55 -0.76
CA GLY A 71 20.63 -19.67 -1.07
C GLY A 71 21.04 -19.65 -2.55
N GLN A 72 20.22 -20.21 -3.43
CA GLN A 72 20.46 -20.25 -4.88
C GLN A 72 19.34 -19.54 -5.65
N VAL A 73 19.69 -18.92 -6.76
CA VAL A 73 18.74 -18.38 -7.74
C VAL A 73 18.23 -19.57 -8.58
N ILE A 74 16.96 -19.88 -8.45
CA ILE A 74 16.31 -20.97 -9.20
C ILE A 74 15.79 -20.47 -10.54
N ALA A 75 15.25 -19.27 -10.57
CA ALA A 75 14.75 -18.64 -11.78
C ALA A 75 14.83 -17.13 -11.69
N THR A 76 15.24 -16.49 -12.79
CA THR A 76 15.05 -15.09 -13.11
C THR A 76 14.61 -15.02 -14.56
N ARG A 77 13.30 -14.81 -14.80
CA ARG A 77 12.72 -14.90 -16.15
C ARG A 77 11.70 -13.82 -16.39
N GLY A 78 11.67 -13.32 -17.62
CA GLY A 78 10.62 -12.44 -18.13
C GLY A 78 9.66 -13.18 -19.06
N PHE A 79 8.42 -12.69 -19.13
CA PHE A 79 7.34 -13.24 -19.94
C PHE A 79 6.48 -12.10 -20.51
N GLY A 80 5.95 -12.27 -21.71
CA GLY A 80 5.14 -11.26 -22.37
C GLY A 80 5.99 -10.12 -22.93
N VAL A 81 5.39 -8.91 -22.99
CA VAL A 81 5.97 -7.74 -23.66
C VAL A 81 6.13 -6.55 -22.73
N ARG A 82 7.14 -5.73 -23.00
CA ARG A 82 7.40 -4.49 -22.26
C ARG A 82 6.30 -3.47 -22.46
N LYS A 83 5.74 -3.43 -23.67
CA LYS A 83 4.65 -2.52 -24.02
C LYS A 83 3.65 -3.20 -24.95
N LEU A 84 2.38 -3.09 -24.63
CA LEU A 84 1.31 -3.63 -25.45
C LEU A 84 1.33 -3.01 -26.87
N GLY A 85 1.27 -3.88 -27.88
CA GLY A 85 1.35 -3.47 -29.30
C GLY A 85 2.77 -3.40 -29.84
N GLU A 86 3.82 -3.60 -29.03
CA GLU A 86 5.21 -3.71 -29.43
C GLU A 86 5.75 -5.13 -29.22
N ALA A 87 6.74 -5.53 -30.03
CA ALA A 87 7.28 -6.90 -29.99
C ALA A 87 8.39 -7.10 -28.95
N ALA A 88 8.88 -6.02 -28.33
CA ALA A 88 9.99 -6.09 -27.37
C ALA A 88 9.59 -6.91 -26.12
N PRO A 89 10.27 -8.06 -25.87
CA PRO A 89 9.89 -8.95 -24.76
C PRO A 89 10.31 -8.37 -23.41
N VAL A 90 9.62 -8.79 -22.35
CA VAL A 90 10.14 -8.71 -20.98
C VAL A 90 11.18 -9.81 -20.82
N ASP A 91 12.33 -9.50 -20.24
CA ASP A 91 13.36 -10.45 -19.86
C ASP A 91 13.77 -10.32 -18.39
N SER A 92 14.82 -11.03 -17.95
CA SER A 92 15.29 -11.02 -16.56
C SER A 92 15.86 -9.69 -16.09
N LYS A 93 16.25 -8.80 -17.02
CA LYS A 93 16.88 -7.50 -16.77
C LYS A 93 15.93 -6.33 -16.98
N THR A 94 14.76 -6.56 -17.55
CA THR A 94 13.75 -5.52 -17.76
C THR A 94 13.39 -4.85 -16.43
N LEU A 95 13.53 -3.51 -16.38
CA LEU A 95 13.22 -2.71 -15.20
C LEU A 95 11.71 -2.50 -15.02
N PHE A 96 11.27 -2.65 -13.79
CA PHE A 96 9.91 -2.37 -13.33
C PHE A 96 9.94 -1.42 -12.14
N GLU A 97 8.99 -0.50 -12.07
CA GLU A 97 8.70 0.24 -10.85
C GLU A 97 8.12 -0.72 -9.80
N VAL A 98 8.80 -0.87 -8.65
CA VAL A 98 8.35 -1.83 -7.62
C VAL A 98 7.63 -1.17 -6.45
N ALA A 99 7.39 0.13 -6.57
CA ALA A 99 6.57 0.91 -5.65
C ALA A 99 6.93 0.63 -4.17
N SER A 100 5.94 0.28 -3.37
CA SER A 100 6.09 0.11 -1.92
C SER A 100 7.01 -1.03 -1.48
N ASN A 101 7.52 -1.88 -2.39
CA ASN A 101 8.64 -2.76 -2.06
C ASN A 101 9.91 -1.95 -1.70
N SER A 102 9.98 -0.66 -2.07
CA SER A 102 11.00 0.30 -1.63
C SER A 102 11.06 0.47 -0.11
N LYS A 103 9.95 0.25 0.59
CA LYS A 103 9.88 0.36 2.06
C LYS A 103 10.82 -0.60 2.78
N GLY A 104 11.02 -1.79 2.22
CA GLY A 104 12.01 -2.75 2.73
C GLY A 104 13.45 -2.22 2.65
N PHE A 105 13.80 -1.52 1.56
CA PHE A 105 15.10 -0.88 1.39
C PHE A 105 15.28 0.29 2.35
N THR A 106 14.26 1.14 2.53
CA THR A 106 14.27 2.23 3.51
C THR A 106 14.44 1.70 4.94
N ALA A 107 13.73 0.63 5.30
CA ALA A 107 13.89 -0.03 6.61
C ALA A 107 15.30 -0.60 6.80
N ALA A 108 15.86 -1.25 5.78
CA ALA A 108 17.22 -1.78 5.84
C ALA A 108 18.29 -0.67 5.97
N ALA A 109 18.11 0.45 5.26
CA ALA A 109 19.03 1.59 5.40
C ALA A 109 19.01 2.18 6.82
N LEU A 110 17.83 2.29 7.44
CA LEU A 110 17.72 2.68 8.86
C LEU A 110 18.34 1.63 9.78
N ALA A 111 18.15 0.33 9.51
CA ALA A 111 18.77 -0.76 10.25
C ALA A 111 20.30 -0.67 10.24
N MET A 112 20.89 -0.32 9.08
CA MET A 112 22.33 -0.07 8.96
C MET A 112 22.77 1.13 9.80
N LEU A 113 21.99 2.20 9.84
CA LEU A 113 22.28 3.37 10.69
C LEU A 113 22.17 3.04 12.18
N VAL A 114 21.28 2.11 12.56
CA VAL A 114 21.18 1.59 13.94
C VAL A 114 22.43 0.77 14.28
N ASP A 115 22.88 -0.12 13.40
CA ASP A 115 24.12 -0.89 13.61
C ASP A 115 25.35 0.00 13.74
N GLU A 116 25.37 1.13 13.03
CA GLU A 116 26.42 2.15 13.11
C GLU A 116 26.32 3.05 14.37
N GLY A 117 25.27 2.91 15.18
CA GLY A 117 25.02 3.77 16.35
C GLY A 117 24.67 5.22 16.01
N LYS A 118 24.28 5.52 14.75
CA LYS A 118 23.91 6.87 14.30
C LYS A 118 22.47 7.26 14.68
N LEU A 119 21.63 6.26 14.96
CA LEU A 119 20.29 6.40 15.52
C LEU A 119 19.89 5.11 16.25
N ALA A 120 18.81 5.18 17.02
CA ALA A 120 18.16 4.01 17.61
C ALA A 120 16.70 3.94 17.13
N TRP A 121 16.13 2.71 17.05
CA TRP A 121 14.75 2.54 16.65
C TRP A 121 13.75 3.33 17.49
N ASP A 122 14.05 3.49 18.77
CA ASP A 122 13.18 4.15 19.74
C ASP A 122 13.60 5.61 20.02
N ASP A 123 14.52 6.17 19.22
CA ASP A 123 14.80 7.61 19.24
C ASP A 123 13.55 8.39 18.78
N PRO A 124 13.18 9.49 19.45
CA PRO A 124 12.17 10.41 18.95
C PRO A 124 12.54 10.95 17.56
N VAL A 125 11.58 11.03 16.66
CA VAL A 125 11.79 11.60 15.32
C VAL A 125 12.34 13.02 15.39
N THR A 126 11.87 13.81 16.35
CA THR A 126 12.30 15.20 16.57
C THR A 126 13.79 15.35 16.93
N LYS A 127 14.44 14.29 17.44
CA LYS A 127 15.90 14.26 17.66
C LYS A 127 16.68 14.31 16.34
N HIS A 128 16.13 13.73 15.28
CA HIS A 128 16.78 13.60 13.98
C HIS A 128 16.23 14.58 12.94
N LEU A 129 14.99 15.04 13.12
CA LEU A 129 14.30 16.02 12.28
C LEU A 129 13.59 17.03 13.18
N PRO A 130 14.30 18.09 13.69
CA PRO A 130 13.73 19.00 14.69
C PRO A 130 12.48 19.77 14.26
N GLY A 131 12.24 19.93 12.94
CA GLY A 131 11.04 20.56 12.39
C GLY A 131 9.84 19.63 12.24
N PHE A 132 9.99 18.34 12.54
CA PHE A 132 8.92 17.35 12.44
C PHE A 132 7.78 17.67 13.40
N GLN A 133 6.54 17.64 12.89
CA GLN A 133 5.36 17.90 13.70
C GLN A 133 4.15 17.13 13.13
N MET A 134 3.49 16.37 14.00
CA MET A 134 2.18 15.78 13.77
C MET A 134 1.08 16.74 14.24
N HIS A 135 -0.19 16.44 13.92
CA HIS A 135 -1.33 17.25 14.35
C HIS A 135 -1.42 17.40 15.88
N ASP A 136 -1.12 16.36 16.61
CA ASP A 136 -1.10 16.33 18.07
C ASP A 136 0.33 16.49 18.59
N SER A 137 0.53 17.38 19.57
CA SER A 137 1.84 17.68 20.16
C SER A 137 2.40 16.50 20.98
N TYR A 138 1.52 15.70 21.63
CA TYR A 138 1.95 14.49 22.33
C TYR A 138 2.48 13.46 21.30
N VAL A 139 1.74 13.23 20.21
CA VAL A 139 2.18 12.33 19.13
C VAL A 139 3.50 12.81 18.52
N THR A 140 3.66 14.12 18.34
CA THR A 140 4.92 14.73 17.85
C THR A 140 6.11 14.37 18.74
N GLY A 141 5.95 14.46 20.06
CA GLY A 141 7.01 14.17 21.03
C GLY A 141 7.32 12.68 21.18
N GLU A 142 6.30 11.84 21.07
CA GLU A 142 6.40 10.39 21.33
C GLU A 142 6.68 9.55 20.10
N MET A 143 6.55 10.12 18.87
CA MET A 143 6.79 9.38 17.65
C MET A 143 8.26 9.01 17.50
N THR A 144 8.53 7.72 17.34
CA THR A 144 9.87 7.17 17.21
C THR A 144 10.20 6.82 15.75
N ILE A 145 11.48 6.58 15.46
CA ILE A 145 11.93 6.05 14.15
C ILE A 145 11.18 4.76 13.80
N ARG A 146 10.97 3.88 14.78
CA ARG A 146 10.16 2.66 14.65
C ARG A 146 8.72 2.96 14.21
N ASP A 147 8.08 3.96 14.81
CA ASP A 147 6.69 4.31 14.50
C ASP A 147 6.53 4.82 13.07
N LEU A 148 7.55 5.46 12.48
CA LEU A 148 7.54 5.87 11.07
C LEU A 148 7.33 4.68 10.12
N LEU A 149 7.76 3.47 10.51
CA LEU A 149 7.78 2.29 9.64
C LEU A 149 6.63 1.32 9.91
N THR A 150 5.80 1.54 10.93
CA THR A 150 4.91 0.48 11.45
C THR A 150 3.43 0.73 11.26
N HIS A 151 3.06 1.80 10.55
CA HIS A 151 1.67 2.13 10.19
C HIS A 151 0.69 2.16 11.38
N ARG A 152 1.15 2.73 12.51
CA ARG A 152 0.37 2.88 13.75
C ARG A 152 0.36 4.31 14.28
N SER A 153 0.57 5.26 13.40
CA SER A 153 0.68 6.69 13.73
C SER A 153 -0.61 7.32 14.24
N GLY A 154 -1.74 6.70 13.98
CA GLY A 154 -3.08 7.28 14.17
C GLY A 154 -3.64 7.93 12.91
N LEU A 155 -2.84 8.15 11.87
CA LEU A 155 -3.33 8.57 10.55
C LEU A 155 -4.28 7.52 9.96
N GLY A 156 -5.22 7.94 9.12
CA GLY A 156 -6.07 7.04 8.36
C GLY A 156 -5.32 6.32 7.23
N LEU A 157 -5.99 5.35 6.60
CA LEU A 157 -5.47 4.66 5.42
C LEU A 157 -5.22 5.66 4.29
N GLY A 158 -3.97 5.78 3.83
CA GLY A 158 -3.58 6.70 2.77
C GLY A 158 -3.71 8.19 3.10
N ALA A 159 -3.91 8.55 4.38
CA ALA A 159 -4.14 9.93 4.77
C ALA A 159 -3.00 10.86 4.32
N GLY A 160 -3.35 11.89 3.54
CA GLY A 160 -2.42 12.85 2.97
C GLY A 160 -1.73 12.39 1.68
N ASP A 161 -2.06 11.23 1.13
CA ASP A 161 -1.40 10.72 -0.09
C ASP A 161 -1.57 11.67 -1.29
N LEU A 162 -2.63 12.49 -1.37
CA LEU A 162 -2.75 13.55 -2.39
C LEU A 162 -1.60 14.58 -2.38
N LEU A 163 -0.74 14.59 -1.36
CA LEU A 163 0.48 15.41 -1.34
C LEU A 163 1.59 14.88 -2.26
N TRP A 164 1.54 13.60 -2.65
CA TRP A 164 2.51 12.99 -3.54
C TRP A 164 1.87 12.20 -4.70
N TRP A 165 0.59 11.82 -4.57
CA TRP A 165 -0.16 10.98 -5.50
C TRP A 165 -1.41 11.69 -6.08
N PRO A 166 -1.68 11.65 -7.42
CA PRO A 166 -0.70 11.36 -8.47
C PRO A 166 0.41 12.43 -8.45
N THR A 167 1.34 12.43 -9.41
CA THR A 167 2.48 13.36 -9.42
C THR A 167 2.10 14.78 -9.01
N THR A 168 2.75 15.29 -7.97
CA THR A 168 2.50 16.62 -7.43
C THR A 168 3.72 17.54 -7.54
N THR A 169 3.50 18.82 -7.31
CA THR A 169 4.56 19.84 -7.24
C THR A 169 5.03 20.14 -5.81
N PHE A 170 4.57 19.39 -4.82
CA PHE A 170 5.09 19.49 -3.45
C PHE A 170 6.50 18.94 -3.37
N SER A 171 7.37 19.61 -2.64
CA SER A 171 8.66 19.07 -2.22
C SER A 171 8.48 18.09 -1.03
N THR A 172 9.48 17.24 -0.80
CA THR A 172 9.54 16.37 0.39
C THR A 172 9.39 17.17 1.69
N ASP A 173 10.03 18.33 1.79
CA ASP A 173 9.97 19.15 3.00
C ASP A 173 8.57 19.76 3.19
N GLU A 174 7.91 20.21 2.12
CA GLU A 174 6.51 20.68 2.18
C GLU A 174 5.57 19.54 2.63
N ILE A 175 5.75 18.31 2.12
CA ILE A 175 4.94 17.17 2.54
C ILE A 175 5.11 16.92 4.04
N ILE A 176 6.34 16.93 4.55
CA ILE A 176 6.64 16.75 5.97
C ILE A 176 6.01 17.86 6.81
N GLU A 177 6.08 19.11 6.33
CA GLU A 177 5.44 20.24 7.01
C GLU A 177 3.92 20.10 7.09
N LYS A 178 3.28 19.55 6.07
CA LYS A 178 1.82 19.37 5.98
C LYS A 178 1.26 18.33 6.97
N LEU A 179 2.07 17.41 7.47
CA LEU A 179 1.65 16.40 8.47
C LEU A 179 0.94 17.01 9.68
N ARG A 180 1.34 18.20 10.13
CA ARG A 180 0.72 18.91 11.25
C ARG A 180 -0.75 19.27 11.06
N TYR A 181 -1.21 19.31 9.81
CA TYR A 181 -2.59 19.66 9.47
C TYR A 181 -3.47 18.43 9.23
N ILE A 182 -2.90 17.24 9.11
CA ILE A 182 -3.64 16.00 8.87
C ILE A 182 -4.15 15.46 10.20
N ARG A 183 -5.48 15.43 10.35
CA ARG A 183 -6.11 14.96 11.59
C ARG A 183 -6.00 13.43 11.70
N PRO A 184 -5.70 12.90 12.90
CA PRO A 184 -5.70 11.47 13.11
C PRO A 184 -7.11 10.89 12.99
N ALA A 185 -7.23 9.70 12.43
CA ALA A 185 -8.45 8.91 12.38
C ALA A 185 -8.63 8.04 13.64
N THR A 186 -7.51 7.70 14.32
CA THR A 186 -7.50 6.87 15.54
C THR A 186 -6.47 7.41 16.53
N SER A 187 -6.47 6.88 17.75
CA SER A 187 -5.43 7.18 18.72
C SER A 187 -4.06 6.64 18.28
N PHE A 188 -3.00 7.32 18.69
CA PHE A 188 -1.63 6.92 18.43
C PHE A 188 -1.37 5.48 18.90
N ARG A 189 -0.73 4.67 18.07
CA ARG A 189 -0.40 3.24 18.29
C ARG A 189 -1.62 2.32 18.53
N ALA A 190 -2.86 2.78 18.31
CA ALA A 190 -4.06 2.00 18.63
C ALA A 190 -4.42 0.97 17.55
N SER A 191 -4.16 1.27 16.29
CA SER A 191 -4.54 0.42 15.16
C SER A 191 -3.60 0.56 13.98
N TYR A 192 -3.62 -0.45 13.13
CA TYR A 192 -2.95 -0.43 11.83
C TYR A 192 -3.76 0.39 10.82
N ALA A 193 -3.12 1.35 10.18
CA ALA A 193 -3.60 2.02 8.99
C ALA A 193 -2.41 2.38 8.10
N TYR A 194 -2.37 1.80 6.91
CA TYR A 194 -1.25 1.98 5.99
C TYR A 194 -1.13 3.45 5.57
N ASP A 195 0.05 4.04 5.74
CA ASP A 195 0.38 5.39 5.29
C ASP A 195 1.72 5.43 4.55
N ASN A 196 1.86 6.32 3.58
CA ASN A 196 3.09 6.51 2.82
C ASN A 196 3.92 7.68 3.37
N LEU A 197 3.28 8.68 3.96
CA LEU A 197 3.93 9.92 4.36
C LEU A 197 5.06 9.71 5.37
N LEU A 198 4.88 8.78 6.31
CA LEU A 198 5.91 8.51 7.32
C LEU A 198 7.13 7.79 6.75
N TYR A 199 6.99 7.04 5.65
CA TYR A 199 8.13 6.54 4.89
C TYR A 199 8.85 7.63 4.09
N ILE A 200 8.15 8.71 3.70
CA ILE A 200 8.77 9.92 3.15
C ILE A 200 9.64 10.58 4.22
N VAL A 201 9.13 10.71 5.46
CA VAL A 201 9.91 11.20 6.61
C VAL A 201 11.14 10.33 6.87
N ALA A 202 10.97 9.00 6.86
CA ALA A 202 12.07 8.04 7.03
C ALA A 202 13.15 8.21 5.95
N GLY A 203 12.73 8.40 4.69
CA GLY A 203 13.61 8.70 3.55
C GLY A 203 14.40 9.99 3.73
N LYS A 204 13.77 11.04 4.23
CA LYS A 204 14.43 12.33 4.55
C LYS A 204 15.50 12.14 5.64
N ILE A 205 15.18 11.41 6.71
CA ILE A 205 16.15 11.14 7.79
C ILE A 205 17.38 10.38 7.26
N ILE A 206 17.19 9.39 6.37
CA ILE A 206 18.30 8.68 5.73
C ILE A 206 19.15 9.64 4.91
N ALA A 207 18.54 10.48 4.10
CA ALA A 207 19.24 11.47 3.26
C ALA A 207 20.07 12.44 4.12
N ASP A 208 19.49 12.98 5.19
CA ASP A 208 20.15 13.91 6.12
C ASP A 208 21.33 13.23 6.83
N LYS A 209 21.17 11.97 7.29
CA LYS A 209 22.25 11.20 7.93
C LYS A 209 23.37 10.81 6.97
N ALA A 210 23.05 10.61 5.70
CA ALA A 210 24.03 10.31 4.66
C ALA A 210 24.70 11.57 4.09
N GLY A 211 24.13 12.75 4.27
CA GLY A 211 24.57 14.00 3.61
C GLY A 211 24.40 13.94 2.08
N LYS A 212 23.47 13.14 1.57
CA LYS A 212 23.23 12.85 0.16
C LYS A 212 21.74 12.63 -0.05
N SER A 213 21.29 12.57 -1.32
CA SER A 213 19.93 12.15 -1.62
C SER A 213 19.66 10.72 -1.12
N TRP A 214 18.39 10.39 -0.91
CA TRP A 214 17.99 9.02 -0.57
C TRP A 214 18.47 8.02 -1.62
N GLY A 215 18.34 8.36 -2.91
CA GLY A 215 18.79 7.52 -4.01
C GLY A 215 20.30 7.23 -3.97
N GLU A 216 21.14 8.25 -3.82
CA GLU A 216 22.58 8.08 -3.67
C GLU A 216 22.94 7.22 -2.46
N ALA A 217 22.23 7.41 -1.33
CA ALA A 217 22.42 6.57 -0.15
C ALA A 217 22.05 5.09 -0.43
N MET A 218 20.96 4.83 -1.16
CA MET A 218 20.59 3.47 -1.57
C MET A 218 21.65 2.85 -2.49
N HIS A 219 22.10 3.59 -3.51
CA HIS A 219 23.15 3.12 -4.43
C HIS A 219 24.42 2.72 -3.70
N GLU A 220 24.94 3.60 -2.87
CA GLU A 220 26.21 3.38 -2.16
C GLU A 220 26.13 2.26 -1.12
N ARG A 221 25.03 2.23 -0.36
CA ARG A 221 24.96 1.41 0.83
C ARG A 221 24.32 0.05 0.62
N ILE A 222 23.44 -0.09 -0.39
CA ILE A 222 22.67 -1.31 -0.63
C ILE A 222 22.92 -1.86 -2.03
N LEU A 223 22.68 -1.06 -3.08
CA LEU A 223 22.66 -1.58 -4.44
C LEU A 223 24.06 -2.00 -4.91
N ALA A 224 25.07 -1.15 -4.73
CA ALA A 224 26.44 -1.46 -5.10
C ALA A 224 27.06 -2.64 -4.32
N PRO A 225 26.94 -2.72 -2.98
CA PRO A 225 27.42 -3.89 -2.22
C PRO A 225 26.77 -5.21 -2.62
N LEU A 226 25.50 -5.18 -3.08
CA LEU A 226 24.77 -6.37 -3.54
C LEU A 226 24.98 -6.66 -5.03
N GLY A 227 25.68 -5.78 -5.76
CA GLY A 227 25.82 -5.89 -7.22
C GLY A 227 24.49 -5.77 -7.96
N MET A 228 23.53 -4.99 -7.43
CA MET A 228 22.23 -4.69 -8.05
C MET A 228 22.38 -3.57 -9.08
N SER A 229 23.23 -3.80 -10.09
CA SER A 229 23.69 -2.77 -11.03
C SER A 229 22.62 -2.29 -12.02
N GLY A 230 21.56 -3.05 -12.22
CA GLY A 230 20.43 -2.65 -13.06
C GLY A 230 19.37 -1.85 -12.29
N THR A 231 19.39 -1.88 -10.96
CA THR A 231 18.39 -1.23 -10.11
C THR A 231 18.64 0.27 -10.01
N THR A 232 17.58 1.08 -10.13
CA THR A 232 17.60 2.54 -10.04
C THR A 232 16.69 3.03 -8.92
N THR A 233 16.80 4.30 -8.55
CA THR A 233 16.09 4.92 -7.43
C THR A 233 15.15 6.03 -7.86
N SER A 234 15.03 6.25 -9.16
CA SER A 234 14.11 7.22 -9.77
C SER A 234 13.85 6.89 -11.24
N LEU A 235 12.71 7.35 -11.78
CA LEU A 235 12.42 7.25 -13.21
C LEU A 235 13.41 8.05 -14.07
N ALA A 236 14.00 9.12 -13.53
CA ALA A 236 14.99 9.93 -14.24
C ALA A 236 16.25 9.12 -14.58
N GLU A 237 16.66 8.20 -13.71
CA GLU A 237 17.81 7.32 -13.94
C GLU A 237 17.54 6.29 -15.05
N ASN A 238 16.28 6.00 -15.36
CA ASN A 238 15.89 5.08 -16.43
C ASN A 238 15.96 5.72 -17.83
N ALA A 239 16.21 7.04 -17.91
CA ALA A 239 16.23 7.76 -19.18
C ALA A 239 17.27 7.17 -20.14
N GLY A 240 16.83 6.83 -21.36
CA GLY A 240 17.69 6.22 -22.38
C GLY A 240 17.94 4.72 -22.23
N ASN A 241 17.48 4.08 -21.17
CA ASN A 241 17.53 2.63 -21.05
C ASN A 241 16.40 2.00 -21.89
N PRO A 242 16.74 1.20 -22.93
CA PRO A 242 15.72 0.58 -23.78
C PRO A 242 15.00 -0.60 -23.11
N ASP A 243 15.53 -1.10 -21.99
CA ASP A 243 14.98 -2.29 -21.30
C ASP A 243 14.20 -1.90 -20.04
N VAL A 244 13.21 -1.05 -20.23
CA VAL A 244 12.27 -0.61 -19.20
C VAL A 244 10.86 -1.03 -19.60
N ALA A 245 10.10 -1.63 -18.68
CA ALA A 245 8.70 -1.92 -18.88
C ALA A 245 7.88 -0.64 -18.93
N ASN A 246 6.87 -0.59 -19.80
CA ASN A 246 5.91 0.51 -19.83
C ASN A 246 4.74 0.23 -18.90
N ALA A 247 4.21 1.28 -18.27
CA ALA A 247 3.02 1.23 -17.45
C ALA A 247 1.75 0.89 -18.27
N HIS A 248 0.86 0.07 -17.72
CA HIS A 248 -0.45 -0.22 -18.34
C HIS A 248 -1.57 -0.18 -17.31
N SER A 249 -2.65 0.52 -17.65
CA SER A 249 -3.86 0.62 -16.83
C SER A 249 -5.09 0.24 -17.64
N LYS A 250 -6.16 -0.19 -16.97
CA LYS A 250 -7.46 -0.36 -17.62
C LYS A 250 -8.14 0.99 -17.80
N ILE A 251 -8.42 1.35 -19.04
CA ILE A 251 -9.19 2.54 -19.41
C ILE A 251 -10.51 2.07 -20.02
N ASN A 252 -11.62 2.38 -19.37
CA ASN A 252 -12.95 1.90 -19.79
C ASN A 252 -12.98 0.37 -19.99
N GLY A 253 -12.39 -0.38 -19.08
CA GLY A 253 -12.33 -1.84 -19.07
C GLY A 253 -11.30 -2.46 -20.03
N LYS A 254 -10.55 -1.68 -20.81
CA LYS A 254 -9.52 -2.17 -21.73
C LYS A 254 -8.12 -1.79 -21.26
N ILE A 255 -7.22 -2.77 -21.25
CA ILE A 255 -5.82 -2.50 -20.94
C ILE A 255 -5.16 -1.65 -22.03
N ALA A 256 -4.43 -0.62 -21.64
CA ALA A 256 -3.70 0.28 -22.53
C ALA A 256 -2.40 0.75 -21.87
N ALA A 257 -1.38 1.03 -22.69
CA ALA A 257 -0.17 1.68 -22.21
C ALA A 257 -0.49 3.11 -21.75
N VAL A 258 0.02 3.48 -20.58
CA VAL A 258 -0.13 4.80 -19.99
C VAL A 258 1.23 5.39 -19.65
N LYS A 259 1.25 6.66 -19.27
CA LYS A 259 2.47 7.34 -18.85
C LYS A 259 2.88 6.88 -17.45
N SER A 260 4.14 6.58 -17.23
CA SER A 260 4.68 6.41 -15.89
C SER A 260 4.54 7.70 -15.08
N MET A 261 4.34 7.56 -13.80
CA MET A 261 4.06 8.65 -12.88
C MET A 261 5.29 8.94 -12.00
N PRO A 262 6.08 9.99 -12.31
CA PRO A 262 7.23 10.33 -11.49
C PRO A 262 6.80 10.80 -10.08
N VAL A 263 7.48 10.27 -9.06
CA VAL A 263 7.19 10.54 -7.64
C VAL A 263 8.49 10.92 -6.87
N PRO A 264 9.21 11.97 -7.31
CA PRO A 264 10.52 12.32 -6.76
C PRO A 264 10.48 12.75 -5.29
N ASN A 265 9.32 13.15 -4.81
CA ASN A 265 9.07 13.60 -3.44
C ASN A 265 8.69 12.47 -2.47
N ALA A 266 8.52 11.23 -2.95
CA ALA A 266 8.08 10.08 -2.16
C ALA A 266 9.04 8.88 -2.25
N VAL A 267 10.31 9.08 -2.65
CA VAL A 267 11.27 8.01 -2.93
C VAL A 267 11.48 7.03 -1.77
N GLY A 268 11.45 7.49 -0.52
CA GLY A 268 11.54 6.62 0.67
C GLY A 268 10.42 5.60 0.78
N ALA A 269 9.27 5.87 0.17
CA ALA A 269 8.11 4.99 0.15
C ALA A 269 8.04 4.12 -1.13
N VAL A 270 8.48 4.65 -2.31
CA VAL A 270 8.16 4.05 -3.61
C VAL A 270 9.26 4.16 -4.69
N GLY A 271 10.47 4.63 -4.37
CA GLY A 271 11.47 5.10 -5.36
C GLY A 271 12.23 4.01 -6.13
N ILE A 272 12.21 2.74 -5.71
CA ILE A 272 13.01 1.67 -6.35
C ILE A 272 12.38 1.21 -7.67
N ASN A 273 13.22 1.12 -8.70
CA ASN A 273 12.94 0.40 -9.95
C ASN A 273 13.95 -0.72 -10.08
N THR A 274 13.51 -1.95 -10.30
CA THR A 274 14.40 -3.11 -10.29
C THR A 274 13.95 -4.18 -11.31
N ASN A 275 14.74 -5.22 -11.45
CA ASN A 275 14.53 -6.34 -12.33
C ASN A 275 14.61 -7.69 -11.58
N ALA A 276 14.29 -8.80 -12.25
CA ALA A 276 14.28 -10.12 -11.64
C ALA A 276 15.65 -10.56 -11.12
N GLU A 277 16.74 -10.23 -11.80
CA GLU A 277 18.09 -10.62 -11.38
C GLU A 277 18.52 -9.89 -10.10
N ASP A 278 18.25 -8.61 -10.00
CA ASP A 278 18.66 -7.78 -8.87
C ASP A 278 17.80 -8.03 -7.64
N ILE A 279 16.46 -8.17 -7.82
CA ILE A 279 15.57 -8.45 -6.69
C ILE A 279 15.82 -9.84 -6.09
N ALA A 280 16.35 -10.80 -6.88
CA ALA A 280 16.80 -12.09 -6.35
C ALA A 280 17.95 -11.93 -5.36
N LYS A 281 18.93 -11.07 -5.65
CA LYS A 281 20.05 -10.76 -4.73
C LYS A 281 19.55 -10.13 -3.43
N TRP A 282 18.58 -9.22 -3.53
CA TRP A 282 17.92 -8.61 -2.37
C TRP A 282 17.22 -9.66 -1.49
N MET A 283 16.43 -10.56 -2.10
CA MET A 283 15.76 -11.64 -1.35
C MET A 283 16.75 -12.58 -0.67
N MET A 284 17.87 -12.90 -1.31
CA MET A 284 18.91 -13.76 -0.70
C MET A 284 19.50 -13.13 0.56
N VAL A 285 19.82 -11.85 0.53
CA VAL A 285 20.35 -11.11 1.71
C VAL A 285 19.32 -11.08 2.84
N LEU A 286 18.05 -10.85 2.54
CA LEU A 286 16.99 -10.87 3.53
C LEU A 286 16.83 -12.25 4.18
N LEU A 287 16.83 -13.31 3.36
CA LEU A 287 16.69 -14.70 3.84
C LEU A 287 17.91 -15.17 4.66
N ASP A 288 19.10 -14.63 4.37
CA ASP A 288 20.35 -14.99 5.08
C ASP A 288 20.72 -13.99 6.20
N GLY A 289 19.69 -13.30 6.73
CA GLY A 289 19.86 -12.43 7.90
C GLY A 289 20.83 -11.26 7.69
N GLY A 290 20.92 -10.73 6.48
CA GLY A 290 21.78 -9.62 6.11
C GLY A 290 23.14 -10.01 5.55
N LYS A 291 23.50 -11.28 5.43
CA LYS A 291 24.77 -11.74 4.84
C LYS A 291 24.81 -11.49 3.34
N ILE A 292 25.97 -11.08 2.85
CA ILE A 292 26.25 -10.92 1.42
C ILE A 292 26.99 -12.16 0.93
N ALA A 293 26.34 -12.99 0.15
CA ALA A 293 26.90 -14.25 -0.33
C ALA A 293 28.25 -14.06 -1.02
N GLY A 294 29.26 -14.81 -0.60
CA GLY A 294 30.61 -14.80 -1.19
C GLY A 294 31.44 -13.55 -0.90
N ALA A 295 30.95 -12.61 -0.12
CA ALA A 295 31.70 -11.42 0.24
C ALA A 295 32.35 -11.57 1.63
N VAL A 296 33.58 -11.05 1.76
CA VAL A 296 34.34 -11.02 3.01
C VAL A 296 34.52 -9.57 3.47
N GLY A 297 34.17 -9.29 4.70
CA GLY A 297 34.33 -7.98 5.31
C GLY A 297 35.79 -7.63 5.61
N LYS A 298 36.05 -6.38 5.94
CA LYS A 298 37.39 -5.88 6.28
C LYS A 298 38.00 -6.59 7.50
N ASP A 299 37.19 -7.18 8.35
CA ASP A 299 37.59 -7.96 9.54
C ASP A 299 37.84 -9.44 9.24
N GLY A 300 37.81 -9.86 7.96
CA GLY A 300 37.98 -11.25 7.54
C GLY A 300 36.77 -12.16 7.76
N LYS A 301 35.65 -11.63 8.26
CA LYS A 301 34.40 -12.36 8.44
C LYS A 301 33.49 -12.20 7.22
N GLU A 302 32.41 -12.99 7.16
CA GLU A 302 31.37 -12.81 6.16
C GLU A 302 30.83 -11.37 6.18
N ALA A 303 30.83 -10.72 5.02
CA ALA A 303 30.29 -9.38 4.88
C ALA A 303 28.76 -9.40 5.10
N ARG A 304 28.26 -8.38 5.76
CA ARG A 304 26.83 -8.19 6.02
C ARG A 304 26.40 -6.79 5.61
N LEU A 305 25.21 -6.69 5.07
CA LEU A 305 24.55 -5.42 4.80
C LEU A 305 24.09 -4.78 6.11
N PHE A 306 23.48 -5.58 6.98
CA PHE A 306 23.07 -5.27 8.36
C PHE A 306 23.23 -6.52 9.24
N SER A 307 23.26 -6.32 10.57
CA SER A 307 23.41 -7.42 11.51
C SER A 307 22.19 -8.34 11.53
N GLU A 308 22.40 -9.58 11.99
CA GLU A 308 21.31 -10.54 12.21
C GLU A 308 20.27 -10.01 13.22
N LYS A 309 20.72 -9.22 14.20
CA LYS A 309 19.84 -8.52 15.14
C LYS A 309 18.85 -7.62 14.39
N GLN A 310 19.32 -6.86 13.41
CA GLN A 310 18.45 -5.98 12.63
C GLN A 310 17.57 -6.74 11.65
N ALA A 311 18.05 -7.84 11.06
CA ALA A 311 17.21 -8.71 10.25
C ALA A 311 16.02 -9.24 11.07
N ASN A 312 16.27 -9.73 12.27
CA ASN A 312 15.23 -10.19 13.19
C ASN A 312 14.28 -9.07 13.61
N GLU A 313 14.82 -7.87 13.89
CA GLU A 313 14.01 -6.70 14.26
C GLU A 313 13.05 -6.31 13.13
N MET A 314 13.51 -6.26 11.88
CA MET A 314 12.65 -5.94 10.73
C MET A 314 11.49 -6.91 10.56
N TRP A 315 11.69 -8.17 10.92
CA TRP A 315 10.65 -9.21 10.82
C TRP A 315 10.01 -9.57 12.16
N THR A 316 10.16 -8.72 13.17
CA THR A 316 9.40 -8.79 14.42
C THR A 316 8.05 -8.09 14.27
N ALA A 317 6.98 -8.72 14.74
CA ALA A 317 5.63 -8.14 14.71
C ALA A 317 5.57 -6.88 15.58
N GLN A 318 5.29 -5.73 14.97
CA GLN A 318 5.20 -4.43 15.63
C GLN A 318 3.75 -3.97 15.79
N THR A 319 2.95 -4.11 14.75
CA THR A 319 1.56 -3.67 14.72
C THR A 319 0.68 -4.84 14.28
N PRO A 320 -0.26 -5.31 15.09
CA PRO A 320 -1.24 -6.31 14.68
C PRO A 320 -2.10 -5.79 13.52
N VAL A 321 -2.32 -6.64 12.51
CA VAL A 321 -3.20 -6.33 11.37
C VAL A 321 -4.45 -7.18 11.49
N LYS A 322 -5.63 -6.56 11.36
CA LYS A 322 -6.91 -7.26 11.43
C LYS A 322 -7.02 -8.29 10.31
N ILE A 323 -7.30 -9.53 10.67
CA ILE A 323 -7.54 -10.61 9.72
C ILE A 323 -9.00 -10.55 9.26
N GLY A 324 -9.21 -10.35 7.96
CA GLY A 324 -10.53 -10.46 7.34
C GLY A 324 -10.86 -11.89 6.94
N GLU A 325 -12.13 -12.15 6.71
CA GLU A 325 -12.56 -13.43 6.12
C GLU A 325 -12.29 -13.41 4.61
N PRO A 326 -11.44 -14.32 4.09
CA PRO A 326 -11.26 -14.44 2.65
C PRO A 326 -12.53 -14.97 2.00
N LYS A 327 -12.66 -14.79 0.69
CA LYS A 327 -13.69 -15.48 -0.08
C LYS A 327 -13.50 -17.00 0.04
N PRO A 328 -14.57 -17.81 -0.04
CA PRO A 328 -14.48 -19.28 0.11
C PRO A 328 -13.42 -19.92 -0.80
N GLU A 329 -13.28 -19.45 -2.02
CA GLU A 329 -12.29 -19.90 -3.00
C GLU A 329 -10.84 -19.70 -2.50
N LEU A 330 -10.62 -18.69 -1.67
CA LEU A 330 -9.31 -18.33 -1.13
C LEU A 330 -9.15 -18.70 0.35
N ALA A 331 -10.04 -19.51 0.92
CA ALA A 331 -10.04 -19.88 2.34
C ALA A 331 -8.69 -20.47 2.81
N ALA A 332 -7.99 -21.22 1.94
CA ALA A 332 -6.67 -21.78 2.22
C ALA A 332 -5.59 -20.71 2.46
N THR A 333 -5.84 -19.44 2.08
CA THR A 333 -4.91 -18.34 2.29
C THR A 333 -5.14 -17.61 3.62
N LYS A 334 -6.18 -17.96 4.40
CA LYS A 334 -6.47 -17.30 5.68
C LYS A 334 -5.32 -17.53 6.66
N PRO A 335 -4.68 -16.48 7.18
CA PRO A 335 -3.63 -16.65 8.18
C PRO A 335 -4.22 -16.85 9.58
N ASN A 336 -3.44 -17.44 10.49
CA ASN A 336 -3.75 -17.47 11.91
C ASN A 336 -3.27 -16.20 12.64
N PHE A 337 -2.22 -15.56 12.15
CA PHE A 337 -1.77 -14.25 12.60
C PHE A 337 -1.44 -13.32 11.44
N SER A 338 -1.57 -12.02 11.65
CA SER A 338 -1.15 -10.99 10.71
C SER A 338 -0.66 -9.77 11.48
N ALA A 339 0.50 -9.26 11.08
CA ALA A 339 1.11 -8.08 11.66
C ALA A 339 1.91 -7.31 10.61
N TYR A 340 2.38 -6.12 10.97
CA TYR A 340 3.37 -5.38 10.22
C TYR A 340 4.63 -5.24 11.06
N GLY A 341 5.80 -5.47 10.43
CA GLY A 341 7.13 -5.25 11.00
C GLY A 341 7.73 -3.92 10.55
N LEU A 342 9.03 -3.87 10.31
CA LEU A 342 9.72 -2.69 9.77
C LEU A 342 9.88 -2.88 8.25
N GLY A 343 8.94 -2.35 7.47
CA GLY A 343 8.92 -2.43 6.01
C GLY A 343 8.38 -3.75 5.43
N PHE A 344 7.80 -4.62 6.24
CA PHE A 344 7.27 -5.91 5.81
C PHE A 344 5.96 -6.25 6.50
N GLN A 345 5.00 -6.76 5.73
CA GLN A 345 3.85 -7.49 6.25
C GLN A 345 4.30 -8.87 6.71
N LEU A 346 3.82 -9.30 7.87
CA LEU A 346 4.14 -10.58 8.48
C LEU A 346 2.85 -11.39 8.66
N ARG A 347 2.87 -12.64 8.23
CA ARG A 347 1.74 -13.55 8.42
C ARG A 347 2.23 -14.99 8.43
N ASP A 348 1.36 -15.91 8.72
CA ASP A 348 1.61 -17.32 8.45
C ASP A 348 0.90 -17.78 7.16
N TYR A 349 1.45 -18.78 6.56
CA TYR A 349 0.85 -19.57 5.49
C TYR A 349 1.27 -21.02 5.62
N ARG A 350 0.31 -21.94 5.68
CA ARG A 350 0.56 -23.37 5.90
C ARG A 350 1.50 -23.65 7.10
N GLY A 351 1.33 -22.90 8.19
CA GLY A 351 2.13 -23.04 9.42
C GLY A 351 3.53 -22.44 9.36
N MET A 352 3.93 -21.82 8.25
CA MET A 352 5.23 -21.16 8.10
C MET A 352 5.09 -19.64 8.12
N LYS A 353 6.06 -18.94 8.70
CA LYS A 353 6.13 -17.48 8.67
C LYS A 353 6.37 -17.01 7.23
N VAL A 354 5.65 -15.98 6.84
CA VAL A 354 5.83 -15.27 5.58
C VAL A 354 6.10 -13.80 5.91
N ALA A 355 7.22 -13.27 5.41
CA ALA A 355 7.54 -11.85 5.37
C ALA A 355 7.39 -11.38 3.92
N MET A 356 6.55 -10.37 3.69
CA MET A 356 6.23 -9.95 2.32
C MET A 356 5.91 -8.47 2.24
N HIS A 357 6.02 -7.91 1.04
CA HIS A 357 5.43 -6.61 0.72
C HIS A 357 4.88 -6.61 -0.70
N GLY A 358 3.81 -5.85 -0.91
CA GLY A 358 3.30 -5.52 -2.23
C GLY A 358 3.70 -4.12 -2.64
N GLY A 359 3.75 -3.86 -3.93
CA GLY A 359 3.92 -2.53 -4.50
C GLY A 359 2.82 -2.25 -5.51
N ALA A 360 2.29 -1.04 -5.47
CA ALA A 360 1.33 -0.53 -6.43
C ALA A 360 1.70 0.91 -6.78
N LEU A 361 1.94 1.16 -8.04
CA LEU A 361 2.01 2.45 -8.69
C LEU A 361 1.18 2.37 -9.96
N GLN A 362 0.85 3.52 -10.54
CA GLN A 362 0.09 3.56 -11.77
C GLN A 362 0.77 2.74 -12.87
N GLY A 363 0.06 1.71 -13.31
CA GLY A 363 0.51 0.80 -14.37
C GLY A 363 1.52 -0.26 -13.95
N PHE A 364 1.88 -0.34 -12.64
CA PHE A 364 2.82 -1.35 -12.14
C PHE A 364 2.35 -1.92 -10.82
N TYR A 365 2.28 -3.24 -10.74
CA TYR A 365 2.13 -3.94 -9.48
C TYR A 365 3.29 -4.89 -9.26
N SER A 366 3.66 -5.10 -8.00
CA SER A 366 4.78 -5.96 -7.63
C SER A 366 4.55 -6.69 -6.31
N ARG A 367 5.22 -7.83 -6.14
CA ARG A 367 5.20 -8.61 -4.91
C ARG A 367 6.58 -9.18 -4.64
N VAL A 368 7.04 -9.01 -3.39
CA VAL A 368 8.21 -9.70 -2.87
C VAL A 368 7.80 -10.46 -1.61
N LEU A 369 8.13 -11.76 -1.55
CA LEU A 369 7.71 -12.65 -0.48
C LEU A 369 8.85 -13.57 -0.10
N MET A 370 9.08 -13.75 1.20
CA MET A 370 10.04 -14.69 1.77
C MET A 370 9.34 -15.65 2.74
N VAL A 371 9.69 -16.93 2.67
CA VAL A 371 9.34 -17.98 3.63
C VAL A 371 10.63 -18.47 4.29
N PRO A 372 11.06 -17.87 5.41
CA PRO A 372 12.38 -18.12 5.99
C PRO A 372 12.65 -19.58 6.32
N GLN A 373 11.67 -20.30 6.91
CA GLN A 373 11.83 -21.70 7.27
C GLN A 373 12.05 -22.62 6.05
N ALA A 374 11.50 -22.22 4.90
CA ALA A 374 11.69 -22.93 3.63
C ALA A 374 12.88 -22.38 2.83
N LYS A 375 13.58 -21.35 3.32
CA LYS A 375 14.61 -20.62 2.57
C LYS A 375 14.16 -20.26 1.16
N LEU A 376 12.90 -19.85 1.02
CA LEU A 376 12.24 -19.55 -0.25
C LEU A 376 12.00 -18.05 -0.36
N GLY A 377 12.38 -17.44 -1.48
CA GLY A 377 12.00 -16.09 -1.87
C GLY A 377 11.34 -16.10 -3.24
N VAL A 378 10.29 -15.31 -3.40
CA VAL A 378 9.55 -15.15 -4.66
C VAL A 378 9.33 -13.66 -4.91
N ALA A 379 9.73 -13.17 -6.08
CA ALA A 379 9.36 -11.85 -6.56
C ALA A 379 8.57 -11.96 -7.86
N ILE A 380 7.51 -11.14 -7.97
CA ILE A 380 6.65 -11.04 -9.15
C ILE A 380 6.51 -9.56 -9.47
N LEU A 381 6.95 -9.15 -10.65
CA LEU A 381 6.93 -7.78 -11.13
C LEU A 381 6.03 -7.72 -12.37
N THR A 382 5.02 -6.85 -12.36
CA THR A 382 4.07 -6.75 -13.48
C THR A 382 4.01 -5.32 -13.99
N ASN A 383 3.83 -5.16 -15.29
CA ASN A 383 3.60 -3.85 -15.91
C ASN A 383 2.11 -3.57 -16.17
N ALA A 384 1.27 -3.99 -15.23
CA ALA A 384 -0.16 -3.66 -15.22
C ALA A 384 -0.68 -3.63 -13.78
N GLU A 385 -1.75 -2.86 -13.57
CA GLU A 385 -2.47 -2.75 -12.29
C GLU A 385 -3.38 -3.97 -12.11
N ASN A 386 -2.78 -5.14 -11.84
CA ASN A 386 -3.55 -6.37 -11.64
C ASN A 386 -3.02 -7.18 -10.43
N GLY A 387 -3.80 -7.17 -9.35
CA GLY A 387 -3.49 -7.91 -8.12
C GLY A 387 -3.72 -9.42 -8.23
N GLY A 388 -4.62 -9.85 -9.12
CA GLY A 388 -4.98 -11.25 -9.30
C GLY A 388 -3.85 -12.09 -9.85
N ALA A 389 -3.18 -11.60 -10.91
CA ALA A 389 -2.01 -12.29 -11.47
C ALA A 389 -0.93 -12.55 -10.41
N MET A 390 -0.60 -11.51 -9.61
CA MET A 390 0.37 -11.65 -8.53
C MET A 390 -0.09 -12.64 -7.46
N THR A 391 -1.34 -12.53 -7.02
CA THR A 391 -1.90 -13.40 -5.97
C THR A 391 -1.94 -14.86 -6.42
N ALA A 392 -2.38 -15.13 -7.64
CA ALA A 392 -2.44 -16.45 -8.20
C ALA A 392 -1.05 -17.09 -8.33
N LEU A 393 -0.10 -16.37 -8.94
CA LEU A 393 1.26 -16.86 -9.14
C LEU A 393 2.02 -17.01 -7.82
N GLN A 394 1.86 -16.07 -6.89
CA GLN A 394 2.46 -16.16 -5.56
C GLN A 394 2.13 -17.49 -4.87
N TRP A 395 0.84 -17.81 -4.75
CA TRP A 395 0.44 -19.04 -4.04
C TRP A 395 0.72 -20.29 -4.85
N ARG A 396 0.65 -20.21 -6.17
CA ARG A 396 1.02 -21.31 -7.07
C ARG A 396 2.48 -21.72 -6.90
N ILE A 397 3.39 -20.73 -6.86
CA ILE A 397 4.83 -20.95 -6.67
C ILE A 397 5.11 -21.44 -5.24
N VAL A 398 4.56 -20.75 -4.24
CA VAL A 398 4.79 -21.10 -2.83
C VAL A 398 4.30 -22.53 -2.53
N ASP A 399 3.10 -22.90 -2.97
CA ASP A 399 2.56 -24.24 -2.78
C ASP A 399 3.45 -25.32 -3.39
N HIS A 400 4.00 -25.07 -4.59
CA HIS A 400 4.93 -26.01 -5.21
C HIS A 400 6.17 -26.27 -4.33
N TYR A 401 6.84 -25.20 -3.88
CA TYR A 401 8.06 -25.33 -3.09
C TYR A 401 7.82 -25.79 -1.64
N LEU A 402 6.61 -25.66 -1.13
CA LEU A 402 6.21 -26.22 0.17
C LEU A 402 5.68 -27.67 0.08
N GLY A 403 5.61 -28.25 -1.13
CA GLY A 403 5.09 -29.59 -1.34
C GLY A 403 3.59 -29.74 -1.05
N ALA A 404 2.84 -28.63 -1.17
CA ALA A 404 1.40 -28.64 -0.97
C ALA A 404 0.67 -29.29 -2.15
N ALA A 405 -0.53 -29.83 -1.89
CA ALA A 405 -1.40 -30.34 -2.95
C ALA A 405 -1.67 -29.21 -3.98
N PRO A 406 -1.57 -29.51 -5.30
CA PRO A 406 -1.78 -28.51 -6.33
C PRO A 406 -3.18 -27.89 -6.27
N SER A 407 -3.26 -26.57 -6.32
CA SER A 407 -4.50 -25.82 -6.46
C SER A 407 -4.45 -24.97 -7.73
N ASP A 408 -5.57 -24.86 -8.43
CA ASP A 408 -5.68 -23.96 -9.59
C ASP A 408 -5.92 -22.52 -9.12
N TRP A 409 -4.85 -21.90 -8.59
CA TRP A 409 -4.89 -20.54 -8.07
C TRP A 409 -5.30 -19.52 -9.13
N ILE A 410 -4.99 -19.77 -10.43
CA ILE A 410 -5.36 -18.86 -11.51
C ILE A 410 -6.87 -18.83 -11.67
N ALA A 411 -7.52 -19.99 -11.75
CA ALA A 411 -8.97 -20.08 -11.85
C ALA A 411 -9.68 -19.53 -10.59
N LEU A 412 -9.18 -19.90 -9.39
CA LEU A 412 -9.79 -19.48 -8.12
C LEU A 412 -9.74 -17.97 -7.94
N VAL A 413 -8.58 -17.34 -8.19
CA VAL A 413 -8.40 -15.89 -8.04
C VAL A 413 -9.20 -15.14 -9.11
N SER A 414 -9.16 -15.61 -10.38
CA SER A 414 -9.92 -15.00 -11.47
C SER A 414 -11.43 -15.00 -11.17
N LYS A 415 -11.97 -16.09 -10.64
CA LYS A 415 -13.38 -16.16 -10.22
C LYS A 415 -13.70 -15.10 -9.17
N VAL A 416 -12.86 -14.97 -8.14
CA VAL A 416 -13.07 -13.98 -7.07
C VAL A 416 -13.05 -12.55 -7.61
N GLU A 417 -12.11 -12.20 -8.50
CA GLU A 417 -12.07 -10.87 -9.11
C GLU A 417 -13.29 -10.58 -9.98
N GLN A 418 -13.72 -11.55 -10.79
CA GLN A 418 -14.93 -11.40 -11.61
C GLN A 418 -16.19 -11.18 -10.75
N ASP A 419 -16.35 -11.97 -9.68
CA ASP A 419 -17.48 -11.83 -8.75
C ASP A 419 -17.47 -10.48 -8.02
N GLN A 420 -16.29 -9.97 -7.62
CA GLN A 420 -16.13 -8.67 -6.98
C GLN A 420 -16.47 -7.52 -7.94
N HIS A 421 -15.94 -7.58 -9.14
CA HIS A 421 -16.23 -6.57 -10.18
C HIS A 421 -17.73 -6.53 -10.54
N ALA A 422 -18.36 -7.71 -10.73
CA ALA A 422 -19.79 -7.79 -10.98
C ALA A 422 -20.64 -7.23 -9.82
N ALA A 423 -20.20 -7.44 -8.57
CA ALA A 423 -20.88 -6.88 -7.40
C ALA A 423 -20.74 -5.36 -7.33
N GLU A 424 -19.58 -4.80 -7.70
CA GLU A 424 -19.36 -3.36 -7.73
C GLU A 424 -20.19 -2.68 -8.84
N LEU A 425 -20.24 -3.25 -10.04
CA LEU A 425 -21.10 -2.74 -11.11
C LEU A 425 -22.58 -2.67 -10.68
N LYS A 426 -23.10 -3.71 -10.01
CA LYS A 426 -24.46 -3.70 -9.47
C LYS A 426 -24.70 -2.60 -8.44
N LYS A 427 -23.70 -2.30 -7.60
CA LYS A 427 -23.80 -1.17 -6.65
C LYS A 427 -23.86 0.17 -7.38
N GLN A 428 -23.04 0.37 -8.39
CA GLN A 428 -23.02 1.60 -9.20
C GLN A 428 -24.32 1.78 -9.96
N GLU A 429 -24.87 0.72 -10.56
CA GLU A 429 -26.19 0.73 -11.19
C GLU A 429 -27.29 1.11 -10.20
N LYS A 430 -27.29 0.51 -9.01
CA LYS A 430 -28.25 0.84 -7.95
C LYS A 430 -28.13 2.29 -7.49
N ALA A 431 -26.92 2.80 -7.32
CA ALA A 431 -26.68 4.21 -6.95
C ALA A 431 -27.17 5.16 -8.05
N SER A 432 -26.90 4.84 -9.31
CA SER A 432 -27.38 5.61 -10.47
C SER A 432 -28.90 5.58 -10.58
N GLY A 433 -29.55 4.43 -10.33
CA GLY A 433 -31.00 4.29 -10.34
C GLY A 433 -31.70 5.03 -9.18
N ALA A 434 -31.03 5.18 -8.04
CA ALA A 434 -31.54 5.94 -6.89
C ALA A 434 -31.33 7.46 -7.01
N ARG A 435 -30.63 7.92 -8.04
CA ARG A 435 -30.34 9.34 -8.29
C ARG A 435 -31.61 10.16 -8.45
N ALA A 436 -31.70 11.30 -7.79
CA ALA A 436 -32.75 12.31 -8.01
C ALA A 436 -32.48 13.09 -9.31
N ALA A 437 -32.64 12.42 -10.47
CA ALA A 437 -32.24 12.93 -11.78
C ALA A 437 -32.90 14.26 -12.20
N LYS A 438 -34.04 14.62 -11.58
CA LYS A 438 -34.74 15.88 -11.80
C LYS A 438 -34.38 16.98 -10.81
N SER A 439 -33.48 16.70 -9.84
CA SER A 439 -33.01 17.73 -8.91
C SER A 439 -32.15 18.78 -9.62
N THR A 440 -32.23 20.00 -9.15
CA THR A 440 -31.37 21.10 -9.58
C THR A 440 -30.45 21.51 -8.46
N PRO A 441 -29.26 22.07 -8.74
CA PRO A 441 -28.45 22.69 -7.70
C PRO A 441 -29.21 23.85 -7.04
N SER A 442 -28.94 24.10 -5.76
CA SER A 442 -29.55 25.21 -5.00
C SER A 442 -29.10 26.59 -5.50
N LEU A 443 -27.92 26.66 -6.09
CA LEU A 443 -27.35 27.90 -6.64
C LEU A 443 -27.21 27.80 -8.17
N PRO A 444 -27.15 28.96 -8.89
CA PRO A 444 -26.72 28.97 -10.30
C PRO A 444 -25.32 28.36 -10.43
N LEU A 445 -25.03 27.62 -11.49
CA LEU A 445 -23.75 26.93 -11.69
C LEU A 445 -22.53 27.84 -11.50
N ALA A 446 -22.60 29.09 -11.97
CA ALA A 446 -21.52 30.06 -11.79
C ALA A 446 -21.22 30.42 -10.31
N ALA A 447 -22.16 30.18 -9.39
CA ALA A 447 -21.94 30.45 -7.98
C ALA A 447 -21.06 29.39 -7.29
N TYR A 448 -20.85 28.24 -7.92
CA TYR A 448 -19.91 27.22 -7.45
C TYR A 448 -18.48 27.46 -7.93
N ASP A 449 -18.25 28.42 -8.84
CA ASP A 449 -16.93 28.85 -9.26
C ASP A 449 -16.21 29.56 -8.10
N GLY A 450 -14.93 29.27 -7.94
CA GLY A 450 -14.12 29.90 -6.91
C GLY A 450 -12.87 29.13 -6.57
N GLU A 451 -12.11 29.70 -5.65
CA GLU A 451 -11.00 29.02 -5.00
C GLU A 451 -11.50 28.42 -3.68
N TYR A 452 -11.14 27.19 -3.45
CA TYR A 452 -11.42 26.46 -2.21
C TYR A 452 -10.11 25.96 -1.62
N GLU A 453 -9.93 26.00 -0.32
CA GLU A 453 -8.67 25.67 0.34
C GLU A 453 -8.88 24.68 1.47
N ASP A 454 -8.05 23.65 1.47
CA ASP A 454 -7.88 22.70 2.56
C ASP A 454 -6.58 23.01 3.32
N ALA A 455 -6.57 22.74 4.61
CA ALA A 455 -5.43 23.08 5.46
C ALA A 455 -4.15 22.33 5.12
N TRP A 456 -4.27 21.03 4.79
CA TRP A 456 -3.10 20.20 4.47
C TRP A 456 -2.80 20.16 2.97
N TYR A 457 -3.81 20.07 2.11
CA TYR A 457 -3.57 20.02 0.67
C TYR A 457 -3.27 21.43 0.10
N GLY A 458 -4.06 22.42 0.48
CA GLY A 458 -4.05 23.77 -0.12
C GLY A 458 -5.21 23.97 -1.10
N LYS A 459 -4.97 24.64 -2.24
CA LYS A 459 -6.03 25.16 -3.09
C LYS A 459 -6.50 24.18 -4.17
N VAL A 460 -7.82 24.17 -4.34
CA VAL A 460 -8.56 23.59 -5.47
C VAL A 460 -9.37 24.70 -6.12
N VAL A 461 -9.41 24.76 -7.45
CA VAL A 461 -10.08 25.83 -8.19
C VAL A 461 -11.19 25.22 -9.04
N ILE A 462 -12.35 25.86 -9.00
CA ILE A 462 -13.49 25.55 -9.89
C ILE A 462 -13.74 26.79 -10.74
N ARG A 463 -13.81 26.62 -12.06
CA ARG A 463 -14.04 27.71 -13.01
C ARG A 463 -14.76 27.24 -14.28
N HIS A 464 -15.46 28.13 -14.91
CA HIS A 464 -16.01 27.90 -16.24
C HIS A 464 -14.95 28.02 -17.33
N GLU A 465 -14.90 27.02 -18.22
CA GLU A 465 -14.19 27.02 -19.50
C GLU A 465 -15.22 26.84 -20.62
N GLY A 466 -15.71 27.93 -21.18
CA GLY A 466 -16.84 27.92 -22.12
C GLY A 466 -18.13 27.47 -21.43
N LYS A 467 -18.69 26.32 -21.87
CA LYS A 467 -19.91 25.74 -21.28
C LYS A 467 -19.64 24.71 -20.18
N LYS A 468 -18.37 24.37 -19.95
CA LYS A 468 -17.95 23.35 -18.99
C LYS A 468 -17.48 23.99 -17.71
N GLN A 469 -17.77 23.36 -16.58
CA GLN A 469 -17.21 23.72 -15.29
C GLN A 469 -16.05 22.75 -15.02
N ILE A 470 -14.88 23.30 -14.73
CA ILE A 470 -13.64 22.54 -14.55
C ILE A 470 -13.17 22.69 -13.10
N LEU A 471 -12.89 21.55 -12.47
CA LEU A 471 -12.22 21.45 -11.17
C LEU A 471 -10.75 21.10 -11.39
N SER A 472 -9.84 21.82 -10.72
CA SER A 472 -8.41 21.62 -10.82
C SER A 472 -7.74 21.68 -9.45
N PHE A 473 -6.89 20.70 -9.15
CA PHE A 473 -6.01 20.68 -7.99
C PHE A 473 -4.74 21.46 -8.32
N THR A 474 -4.46 22.57 -7.61
CA THR A 474 -3.40 23.51 -8.03
C THR A 474 -1.98 22.95 -7.91
N ARG A 475 -1.77 21.95 -7.05
CA ARG A 475 -0.47 21.31 -6.80
C ARG A 475 -0.35 19.93 -7.47
N THR A 476 -1.42 19.46 -8.12
CA THR A 476 -1.48 18.17 -8.82
C THR A 476 -2.03 18.39 -10.23
N PRO A 477 -1.17 18.77 -11.21
CA PRO A 477 -1.62 19.22 -12.54
C PRO A 477 -2.54 18.25 -13.26
N ASP A 478 -2.30 16.96 -13.11
CA ASP A 478 -3.07 15.91 -13.78
C ASP A 478 -4.46 15.67 -13.13
N LEU A 479 -4.70 16.15 -11.89
CA LEU A 479 -6.02 16.18 -11.27
C LEU A 479 -6.82 17.41 -11.72
N THR A 480 -7.17 17.40 -13.00
CA THR A 480 -8.05 18.38 -13.64
C THR A 480 -9.16 17.65 -14.38
N GLY A 481 -10.41 18.01 -14.15
CA GLY A 481 -11.55 17.31 -14.70
C GLY A 481 -12.81 18.17 -14.88
N GLU A 482 -13.74 17.69 -15.70
CA GLU A 482 -15.05 18.29 -15.89
C GLU A 482 -15.95 17.99 -14.69
N LEU A 483 -16.59 19.02 -14.14
CA LEU A 483 -17.53 18.92 -13.04
C LEU A 483 -18.95 18.84 -13.59
N GLU A 484 -19.58 17.67 -13.48
CA GLU A 484 -20.92 17.38 -13.98
C GLU A 484 -21.92 17.36 -12.83
N HIS A 485 -23.05 18.05 -12.96
CA HIS A 485 -24.10 17.98 -11.95
C HIS A 485 -24.63 16.55 -11.78
N TRP A 486 -24.62 16.05 -10.54
CA TRP A 486 -25.14 14.72 -10.19
C TRP A 486 -26.56 14.81 -9.62
N GLN A 487 -26.72 15.39 -8.45
CA GLN A 487 -28.01 15.65 -7.81
C GLN A 487 -27.86 16.69 -6.68
N HIS A 488 -28.89 17.50 -6.43
CA HIS A 488 -28.85 18.57 -5.42
C HIS A 488 -27.55 19.40 -5.56
N ASP A 489 -26.84 19.63 -4.49
CA ASP A 489 -25.56 20.33 -4.51
C ASP A 489 -24.35 19.39 -4.62
N THR A 490 -24.57 18.20 -5.18
CA THR A 490 -23.52 17.20 -5.46
C THR A 490 -23.26 17.12 -6.96
N PHE A 491 -21.99 17.14 -7.31
CA PHE A 491 -21.45 16.99 -8.65
C PHE A 491 -20.57 15.75 -8.71
N ILE A 492 -20.18 15.32 -9.92
CA ILE A 492 -19.11 14.36 -10.13
C ILE A 492 -18.03 15.04 -10.95
N VAL A 493 -16.77 14.98 -10.47
CA VAL A 493 -15.63 15.35 -11.29
C VAL A 493 -15.18 14.14 -12.12
N ARG A 494 -15.07 14.37 -13.46
CA ARG A 494 -14.54 13.40 -14.42
C ARG A 494 -13.14 13.84 -14.81
N TRP A 495 -12.12 13.13 -14.31
CA TRP A 495 -10.73 13.48 -14.58
C TRP A 495 -10.39 13.34 -16.06
N LYS A 496 -9.57 14.24 -16.60
CA LYS A 496 -9.06 14.16 -17.98
C LYS A 496 -8.24 12.90 -18.19
N GLU A 497 -7.41 12.56 -17.21
CA GLU A 497 -6.61 11.33 -17.16
C GLU A 497 -7.50 10.16 -16.72
N ARG A 498 -8.11 9.49 -17.70
CA ARG A 498 -9.10 8.42 -17.45
C ARG A 498 -8.52 7.16 -16.81
N ASN A 499 -7.21 6.95 -16.94
CA ASN A 499 -6.45 5.86 -16.32
C ASN A 499 -6.35 5.96 -14.79
N PHE A 500 -6.66 7.10 -14.19
CA PHE A 500 -6.74 7.22 -12.73
C PHE A 500 -7.88 6.38 -12.13
N ASN A 501 -8.95 6.11 -12.89
CA ASN A 501 -10.13 5.40 -12.40
C ASN A 501 -10.64 5.93 -11.04
N ALA A 502 -10.52 7.23 -10.82
CA ALA A 502 -10.71 7.91 -9.54
C ALA A 502 -11.74 9.03 -9.60
N ASP A 503 -12.76 8.94 -10.47
CA ASP A 503 -13.84 9.94 -10.49
C ASP A 503 -14.42 10.11 -9.09
N ALA A 504 -14.73 11.36 -8.70
CA ALA A 504 -15.16 11.66 -7.35
C ALA A 504 -16.44 12.49 -7.29
N TYR A 505 -17.27 12.20 -6.29
CA TYR A 505 -18.33 13.10 -5.87
C TYR A 505 -17.75 14.36 -5.25
N VAL A 506 -18.35 15.51 -5.58
CA VAL A 506 -18.02 16.84 -5.06
C VAL A 506 -19.29 17.43 -4.49
N THR A 507 -19.43 17.46 -3.17
CA THR A 507 -20.66 17.88 -2.49
C THR A 507 -20.43 19.22 -1.78
N PHE A 508 -21.28 20.19 -2.06
CA PHE A 508 -21.27 21.50 -1.44
C PHE A 508 -22.28 21.57 -0.31
N SER A 509 -21.87 22.11 0.85
CA SER A 509 -22.76 22.52 1.91
C SER A 509 -22.93 24.05 1.92
N LEU A 510 -24.13 24.50 2.25
CA LEU A 510 -24.48 25.93 2.26
C LEU A 510 -24.70 26.42 3.70
N ASN A 511 -24.32 27.68 3.92
CA ASN A 511 -24.67 28.44 5.11
C ASN A 511 -26.17 28.85 5.07
N PRO A 512 -26.77 29.28 6.21
CA PRO A 512 -28.15 29.79 6.24
C PRO A 512 -28.43 30.98 5.32
N ASP A 513 -27.39 31.77 4.95
CA ASP A 513 -27.51 32.88 4.02
C ASP A 513 -27.40 32.45 2.53
N GLY A 514 -27.27 31.15 2.26
CA GLY A 514 -27.13 30.59 0.93
C GLY A 514 -25.69 30.63 0.37
N SER A 515 -24.71 31.18 1.08
CA SER A 515 -23.30 31.10 0.67
C SER A 515 -22.74 29.69 0.86
N ILE A 516 -21.72 29.32 0.07
CA ILE A 516 -21.05 28.01 0.23
C ILE A 516 -20.26 28.02 1.54
N ASP A 517 -20.51 27.01 2.40
CA ASP A 517 -19.77 26.77 3.64
C ASP A 517 -18.54 25.90 3.38
N ARG A 518 -18.73 24.74 2.72
CA ARG A 518 -17.72 23.70 2.60
C ARG A 518 -17.92 22.86 1.35
N VAL A 519 -16.80 22.32 0.83
CA VAL A 519 -16.82 21.28 -0.20
C VAL A 519 -16.19 20.02 0.35
N LYS A 520 -16.87 18.89 0.20
CA LYS A 520 -16.42 17.55 0.53
C LYS A 520 -16.34 16.71 -0.73
N MET A 521 -15.37 15.80 -0.76
CA MET A 521 -15.18 14.90 -1.88
C MET A 521 -15.18 13.44 -1.41
N ALA A 522 -15.57 12.53 -2.29
CA ALA A 522 -15.51 11.09 -2.04
C ALA A 522 -15.39 10.33 -3.36
N PRO A 523 -14.68 9.19 -3.43
CA PRO A 523 -14.62 8.37 -4.63
C PRO A 523 -16.01 7.90 -5.10
N VAL A 524 -16.23 7.82 -6.41
CA VAL A 524 -17.45 7.25 -7.00
C VAL A 524 -17.44 5.73 -6.90
N SER A 525 -16.28 5.11 -7.06
CA SER A 525 -16.10 3.65 -7.00
C SER A 525 -15.34 3.24 -5.74
N ALA A 526 -15.72 2.11 -5.15
CA ALA A 526 -14.96 1.47 -4.09
C ALA A 526 -13.65 0.81 -4.60
N GLU A 527 -13.47 0.68 -5.91
CA GLU A 527 -12.25 0.18 -6.56
C GLU A 527 -11.20 1.30 -6.77
N THR A 528 -11.54 2.57 -6.46
CA THR A 528 -10.58 3.68 -6.51
C THR A 528 -9.43 3.41 -5.54
N ASP A 529 -8.19 3.62 -6.00
CA ASP A 529 -7.01 3.48 -5.16
C ASP A 529 -7.11 4.40 -3.94
N PHE A 530 -6.79 3.86 -2.76
CA PHE A 530 -6.94 4.58 -1.48
C PHE A 530 -6.05 5.82 -1.38
N SER A 531 -4.99 5.91 -2.19
CA SER A 531 -4.12 7.10 -2.26
C SER A 531 -4.82 8.32 -2.87
N TYR A 532 -6.00 8.14 -3.50
CA TYR A 532 -6.91 9.25 -3.80
C TYR A 532 -7.78 9.55 -2.58
N ASP A 533 -7.18 10.01 -1.49
CA ASP A 533 -7.82 10.26 -0.19
C ASP A 533 -8.71 11.51 -0.18
N PHE A 534 -9.56 11.67 -1.21
CA PHE A 534 -10.50 12.78 -1.36
C PHE A 534 -11.40 13.00 -0.15
N GLN A 535 -11.75 11.92 0.57
CA GLN A 535 -12.62 11.95 1.74
C GLN A 535 -12.02 12.73 2.93
N ASP A 536 -10.70 12.87 2.99
CA ASP A 536 -10.01 13.58 4.05
C ASP A 536 -9.94 15.11 3.81
N LEU A 537 -10.30 15.55 2.59
CA LEU A 537 -10.37 16.96 2.25
C LEU A 537 -11.57 17.66 2.92
N SER A 538 -11.33 18.88 3.36
CA SER A 538 -12.35 19.78 3.90
C SER A 538 -12.16 21.20 3.38
N LEU A 539 -12.51 21.38 2.11
CA LEU A 539 -12.25 22.63 1.36
C LEU A 539 -13.21 23.74 1.77
N ALA A 540 -12.68 24.85 2.25
CA ALA A 540 -13.45 26.09 2.55
C ALA A 540 -13.29 27.10 1.43
N PRO A 541 -14.32 27.90 1.10
CA PRO A 541 -14.17 29.00 0.14
C PRO A 541 -13.10 29.98 0.57
N VAL A 542 -12.18 30.34 -0.34
CA VAL A 542 -11.21 31.39 -0.12
C VAL A 542 -11.92 32.72 -0.27
N LYS A 543 -12.03 33.49 0.82
CA LYS A 543 -12.63 34.82 0.77
C LYS A 543 -11.76 35.73 -0.07
N ALA A 544 -12.35 36.39 -1.07
CA ALA A 544 -11.64 37.44 -1.80
C ALA A 544 -11.12 38.47 -0.80
N ALA A 545 -9.82 38.79 -0.88
CA ALA A 545 -9.28 39.90 -0.08
C ALA A 545 -10.11 41.13 -0.38
N LYS A 546 -10.76 41.72 0.64
CA LYS A 546 -11.41 43.01 0.49
C LYS A 546 -10.34 44.01 0.02
N LYS A 547 -10.47 44.48 -1.24
CA LYS A 547 -9.62 45.53 -1.79
C LYS A 547 -9.84 46.83 -1.02
#